data_e286ee36eae5af12127b57fffaa0be50
#
_entry.id   e286ee36eae5af12127b57fffaa0be50
#
_cell.length_a   1.000
_cell.length_b   1.000
_cell.length_c   1.000
_cell.angle_alpha   90.00
_cell.angle_beta   90.00
_cell.angle_gamma   90.00
#
_symmetry.space_group_name_H-M   'P 1'
#
loop_
_entity.id
_entity.type
_entity.pdbx_description
1 polymer ?
#
loop_
_entity_poly.entity_id
_entity_poly.type
_entity_poly.pdbx_seq_one_letter_code
_entity_poly.pdbx_strand_id
1 'polypeptide(L)'
;MKNILVIAEHDHATLKAATLNTVTAARNIGGEIHMLVAGSDCAGAATASAKIPGIAKVLQVDADHYAHHLAEDLAVLIAGLANKDYSHVLAPATSFGKNLMPRVAALLGVTQLSDIVGVENADTFVRPIYAGSLLATVQCSAPIKAMTVRGTAFAAAASEGGTASIETVPAAVPLGVTRFIGQELTKSERPELTAARIVVSGGRGMGSSEGFKLLEDIADQLGAAVGASRAAVDAGFVPNDCQIGQTGKIIAPELYIAAGISGAIQHLAGMKDSKIIVAINKDEEAPIFQIADYGIVGDLFKVLPELSTELDKLPPA
;
A
#
# COMPACT_ATOMS: atom_id res chain seq x y z
N MET A 1 -1.78 29.61 4.19
CA MET A 1 -2.17 28.26 4.61
C MET A 1 -0.95 27.61 5.24
N LYS A 2 -1.13 26.74 6.26
CA LYS A 2 0.00 25.97 6.78
C LYS A 2 0.39 24.86 5.80
N ASN A 3 1.65 24.43 5.86
CA ASN A 3 2.19 23.43 4.96
C ASN A 3 1.63 22.03 5.22
N ILE A 4 1.79 21.14 4.25
CA ILE A 4 1.44 19.72 4.31
C ILE A 4 2.74 18.91 4.38
N LEU A 5 2.86 17.99 5.33
CA LEU A 5 3.98 17.08 5.47
C LEU A 5 3.58 15.71 4.94
N VAL A 6 4.23 15.25 3.89
CA VAL A 6 4.09 13.89 3.36
C VAL A 6 5.28 13.05 3.85
N ILE A 7 5.00 11.94 4.50
CA ILE A 7 6.03 11.00 4.96
C ILE A 7 6.29 10.01 3.84
N ALA A 8 7.50 9.99 3.32
CA ALA A 8 7.90 9.07 2.28
C ALA A 8 8.09 7.64 2.83
N GLU A 9 7.51 6.66 2.17
CA GLU A 9 7.89 5.26 2.32
C GLU A 9 8.91 4.91 1.24
N HIS A 10 10.08 4.40 1.65
CA HIS A 10 11.21 4.16 0.76
C HIS A 10 12.11 3.03 1.27
N ASP A 11 13.04 2.58 0.44
CA ASP A 11 14.07 1.59 0.76
C ASP A 11 15.47 2.21 0.84
N HIS A 12 15.55 3.50 1.21
CA HIS A 12 16.71 4.38 1.23
C HIS A 12 17.17 4.86 -0.17
N ALA A 13 17.05 4.04 -1.21
CA ALA A 13 17.43 4.38 -2.58
C ALA A 13 16.25 4.87 -3.42
N THR A 14 15.10 4.17 -3.31
CA THR A 14 13.91 4.40 -4.14
C THR A 14 12.66 4.63 -3.30
N LEU A 15 11.69 5.35 -3.87
CA LEU A 15 10.39 5.54 -3.25
C LEU A 15 9.45 4.36 -3.56
N LYS A 16 8.64 3.98 -2.57
CA LYS A 16 7.53 3.06 -2.79
C LYS A 16 6.39 3.76 -3.53
N ALA A 17 5.73 3.06 -4.44
CA ALA A 17 4.65 3.60 -5.28
C ALA A 17 3.55 4.30 -4.46
N ALA A 18 3.19 3.76 -3.29
CA ALA A 18 2.19 4.34 -2.41
C ALA A 18 2.52 5.77 -1.92
N THR A 19 3.80 6.17 -1.91
CA THR A 19 4.21 7.55 -1.65
C THR A 19 3.70 8.49 -2.74
N LEU A 20 3.78 8.10 -4.03
CA LEU A 20 3.29 8.91 -5.15
C LEU A 20 1.77 9.12 -5.09
N ASN A 21 1.02 8.11 -4.69
CA ASN A 21 -0.43 8.22 -4.48
C ASN A 21 -0.75 9.18 -3.31
N THR A 22 0.06 9.14 -2.24
CA THR A 22 -0.08 10.05 -1.09
C THR A 22 0.19 11.52 -1.48
N VAL A 23 1.13 11.76 -2.39
CA VAL A 23 1.37 13.11 -2.95
C VAL A 23 0.14 13.63 -3.68
N THR A 24 -0.55 12.80 -4.46
CA THR A 24 -1.79 13.20 -5.13
C THR A 24 -2.89 13.58 -4.12
N ALA A 25 -3.05 12.81 -3.05
CA ALA A 25 -3.98 13.17 -1.97
C ALA A 25 -3.60 14.53 -1.33
N ALA A 26 -2.31 14.77 -1.08
CA ALA A 26 -1.83 16.04 -0.54
C ALA A 26 -2.11 17.22 -1.49
N ARG A 27 -1.97 17.03 -2.80
CA ARG A 27 -2.33 18.07 -3.80
C ARG A 27 -3.82 18.40 -3.76
N ASN A 28 -4.69 17.41 -3.58
CA ASN A 28 -6.13 17.61 -3.50
C ASN A 28 -6.55 18.41 -2.25
N ILE A 29 -5.75 18.34 -1.16
CA ILE A 29 -5.96 19.18 0.02
C ILE A 29 -5.64 20.66 -0.29
N GLY A 30 -4.61 20.89 -1.10
CA GLY A 30 -4.13 22.23 -1.44
C GLY A 30 -3.21 22.83 -0.39
N GLY A 31 -2.16 23.50 -0.82
CA GLY A 31 -1.13 24.10 0.02
C GLY A 31 0.27 23.68 -0.42
N GLU A 32 1.27 24.17 0.29
CA GLU A 32 2.66 23.83 0.01
C GLU A 32 2.99 22.45 0.60
N ILE A 33 3.56 21.57 -0.23
CA ILE A 33 3.83 20.18 0.15
C ILE A 33 5.32 20.03 0.41
N HIS A 34 5.67 19.62 1.62
CA HIS A 34 7.00 19.18 2.00
C HIS A 34 7.01 17.65 2.12
N MET A 35 8.08 17.01 1.66
CA MET A 35 8.23 15.56 1.80
C MET A 35 9.34 15.26 2.80
N LEU A 36 9.04 14.46 3.80
CA LEU A 36 10.04 13.95 4.75
C LEU A 36 10.59 12.62 4.25
N VAL A 37 11.91 12.56 4.09
CA VAL A 37 12.69 11.35 3.82
C VAL A 37 13.62 11.14 5.01
N ALA A 38 13.32 10.16 5.84
CA ALA A 38 14.12 9.83 7.02
C ALA A 38 14.61 8.38 6.94
N GLY A 39 15.92 8.18 6.97
CA GLY A 39 16.56 6.89 6.78
C GLY A 39 18.02 6.91 7.19
N SER A 40 18.76 5.89 6.78
CA SER A 40 20.22 5.83 6.82
C SER A 40 20.72 5.67 5.38
N ASP A 41 21.67 6.51 4.96
CA ASP A 41 22.13 6.59 3.56
C ASP A 41 20.97 6.85 2.56
N CYS A 42 20.02 7.73 2.93
CA CYS A 42 18.75 7.94 2.21
C CYS A 42 18.80 9.05 1.13
N ALA A 43 19.98 9.50 0.73
CA ALA A 43 20.16 10.54 -0.30
C ALA A 43 19.52 10.18 -1.67
N GLY A 44 19.51 8.88 -2.02
CA GLY A 44 18.85 8.39 -3.24
C GLY A 44 17.35 8.66 -3.22
N ALA A 45 16.67 8.29 -2.14
CA ALA A 45 15.24 8.54 -1.95
C ALA A 45 14.93 10.04 -1.86
N ALA A 46 15.77 10.86 -1.23
CA ALA A 46 15.61 12.30 -1.19
C ALA A 46 15.72 12.93 -2.59
N THR A 47 16.67 12.47 -3.40
CA THR A 47 16.83 12.92 -4.79
C THR A 47 15.62 12.51 -5.64
N ALA A 48 15.12 11.29 -5.50
CA ALA A 48 13.91 10.84 -6.17
C ALA A 48 12.68 11.67 -5.77
N SER A 49 12.55 11.99 -4.47
CA SER A 49 11.49 12.84 -3.94
C SER A 49 11.51 14.26 -4.54
N ALA A 50 12.68 14.84 -4.73
CA ALA A 50 12.83 16.19 -5.28
C ALA A 50 12.38 16.31 -6.73
N LYS A 51 12.37 15.21 -7.48
CA LYS A 51 11.91 15.16 -8.87
C LYS A 51 10.39 15.08 -9.03
N ILE A 52 9.64 14.87 -7.97
CA ILE A 52 8.18 14.78 -8.02
C ILE A 52 7.59 16.17 -8.19
N PRO A 53 6.81 16.45 -9.27
CA PRO A 53 6.18 17.76 -9.45
C PRO A 53 5.26 18.08 -8.27
N GLY A 54 5.21 19.36 -7.86
CA GLY A 54 4.34 19.85 -6.80
C GLY A 54 4.88 19.64 -5.37
N ILE A 55 6.01 18.98 -5.20
CA ILE A 55 6.79 19.04 -3.95
C ILE A 55 7.57 20.34 -3.96
N ALA A 56 7.41 21.16 -2.91
CA ALA A 56 8.12 22.42 -2.77
C ALA A 56 9.50 22.21 -2.12
N LYS A 57 9.56 21.29 -1.16
CA LYS A 57 10.76 21.01 -0.39
C LYS A 57 10.84 19.56 0.04
N VAL A 58 12.03 18.98 0.05
CA VAL A 58 12.33 17.68 0.65
C VAL A 58 13.12 17.91 1.94
N LEU A 59 12.63 17.38 3.05
CA LEU A 59 13.32 17.36 4.33
C LEU A 59 14.05 16.02 4.44
N GLN A 60 15.35 16.03 4.31
CA GLN A 60 16.20 14.84 4.46
C GLN A 60 16.70 14.74 5.89
N VAL A 61 16.44 13.60 6.51
CA VAL A 61 17.00 13.25 7.84
C VAL A 61 17.75 11.95 7.70
N ASP A 62 19.07 12.02 7.80
CA ASP A 62 19.96 10.88 7.61
C ASP A 62 20.62 10.54 8.95
N ALA A 63 20.32 9.35 9.50
CA ALA A 63 20.91 8.86 10.73
C ALA A 63 20.70 7.34 10.88
N ASP A 64 21.68 6.65 11.46
CA ASP A 64 21.73 5.19 11.59
C ASP A 64 20.49 4.59 12.28
N HIS A 65 19.93 5.26 13.29
CA HIS A 65 18.77 4.75 14.01
C HIS A 65 17.46 4.77 13.18
N TYR A 66 17.45 5.40 11.99
CA TYR A 66 16.36 5.31 11.04
C TYR A 66 16.55 4.23 9.96
N ALA A 67 17.63 3.44 10.02
CA ALA A 67 17.93 2.40 9.03
C ALA A 67 16.79 1.36 8.84
N HIS A 68 16.01 1.12 9.89
CA HIS A 68 14.90 0.15 9.86
C HIS A 68 13.52 0.77 10.03
N HIS A 69 13.42 2.10 9.92
CA HIS A 69 12.18 2.86 10.00
C HIS A 69 11.31 2.50 11.22
N LEU A 70 11.95 2.31 12.40
CA LEU A 70 11.23 2.02 13.64
C LEU A 70 10.24 3.14 13.95
N ALA A 71 8.97 2.79 14.13
CA ALA A 71 7.88 3.75 14.27
C ALA A 71 8.06 4.63 15.52
N GLU A 72 8.71 4.12 16.57
CA GLU A 72 8.99 4.84 17.80
C GLU A 72 9.87 6.06 17.56
N ASP A 73 10.97 5.89 16.87
CA ASP A 73 11.93 6.96 16.61
C ASP A 73 11.43 7.93 15.54
N LEU A 74 10.81 7.41 14.46
CA LEU A 74 10.23 8.23 13.41
C LEU A 74 9.08 9.11 13.93
N ALA A 75 8.23 8.59 14.82
CA ALA A 75 7.09 9.35 15.32
C ALA A 75 7.52 10.59 16.14
N VAL A 76 8.62 10.49 16.90
CA VAL A 76 9.19 11.63 17.64
C VAL A 76 9.68 12.72 16.69
N LEU A 77 10.41 12.33 15.65
CA LEU A 77 10.88 13.24 14.61
C LEU A 77 9.70 13.95 13.94
N ILE A 78 8.71 13.19 13.49
CA ILE A 78 7.56 13.72 12.76
C ILE A 78 6.72 14.66 13.64
N ALA A 79 6.45 14.28 14.90
CA ALA A 79 5.70 15.12 15.84
C ALA A 79 6.45 16.41 16.13
N GLY A 80 7.78 16.36 16.27
CA GLY A 80 8.62 17.54 16.49
C GLY A 80 8.61 18.51 15.30
N LEU A 81 8.57 17.99 14.06
CA LEU A 81 8.45 18.80 12.84
C LEU A 81 7.03 19.35 12.67
N ALA A 82 6.01 18.49 12.85
CA ALA A 82 4.62 18.83 12.59
C ALA A 82 4.09 19.97 13.47
N ASN A 83 4.51 20.03 14.72
CA ASN A 83 4.08 21.07 15.67
C ASN A 83 4.48 22.50 15.27
N LYS A 84 5.45 22.66 14.35
CA LYS A 84 5.96 24.00 13.97
C LYS A 84 5.09 24.66 12.91
N ASP A 85 4.98 24.04 11.71
CA ASP A 85 4.52 24.75 10.51
C ASP A 85 3.51 23.97 9.67
N TYR A 86 3.03 22.81 10.15
CA TYR A 86 2.18 21.93 9.36
C TYR A 86 0.75 21.89 9.87
N SER A 87 -0.20 21.80 8.94
CA SER A 87 -1.62 21.56 9.23
C SER A 87 -2.06 20.14 8.92
N HIS A 88 -1.29 19.44 8.09
CA HIS A 88 -1.57 18.08 7.69
C HIS A 88 -0.30 17.24 7.71
N VAL A 89 -0.42 16.00 8.16
CA VAL A 89 0.65 14.98 8.12
C VAL A 89 0.07 13.74 7.48
N LEU A 90 0.60 13.36 6.32
CA LEU A 90 0.11 12.23 5.52
C LEU A 90 1.18 11.16 5.40
N ALA A 91 0.77 9.90 5.53
CA ALA A 91 1.57 8.73 5.16
C ALA A 91 0.72 7.75 4.34
N PRO A 92 1.31 6.89 3.49
CA PRO A 92 0.55 5.86 2.80
C PRO A 92 -0.08 4.87 3.81
N ALA A 93 -1.27 4.35 3.51
CA ALA A 93 -1.97 3.37 4.34
C ALA A 93 -1.42 1.93 4.15
N THR A 94 -0.12 1.80 3.98
CA THR A 94 0.65 0.55 3.99
C THR A 94 0.92 0.09 5.43
N SER A 95 1.57 -1.05 5.62
CA SER A 95 2.02 -1.51 6.95
C SER A 95 2.90 -0.48 7.65
N PHE A 96 3.74 0.23 6.89
CA PHE A 96 4.58 1.33 7.39
C PHE A 96 3.73 2.45 7.99
N GLY A 97 2.83 3.05 7.21
CA GLY A 97 2.02 4.17 7.71
C GLY A 97 0.99 3.78 8.76
N LYS A 98 0.44 2.56 8.67
CA LYS A 98 -0.49 2.02 9.70
C LYS A 98 0.18 1.79 11.05
N ASN A 99 1.48 1.45 11.06
CA ASN A 99 2.26 1.32 12.28
C ASN A 99 2.69 2.69 12.84
N LEU A 100 3.08 3.61 11.97
CA LEU A 100 3.69 4.90 12.33
C LEU A 100 2.64 5.94 12.77
N MET A 101 1.60 6.16 11.96
CA MET A 101 0.71 7.31 12.11
C MET A 101 -0.16 7.33 13.37
N PRO A 102 -0.62 6.20 13.94
CA PRO A 102 -1.30 6.23 15.24
C PRO A 102 -0.42 6.78 16.36
N ARG A 103 0.88 6.46 16.33
CA ARG A 103 1.84 6.99 17.31
C ARG A 103 2.10 8.48 17.09
N VAL A 104 2.25 8.92 15.85
CA VAL A 104 2.36 10.35 15.50
C VAL A 104 1.13 11.12 16.00
N ALA A 105 -0.08 10.63 15.72
CA ALA A 105 -1.32 11.27 16.16
C ALA A 105 -1.41 11.37 17.70
N ALA A 106 -1.01 10.31 18.42
CA ALA A 106 -0.97 10.30 19.88
C ALA A 106 0.02 11.33 20.44
N LEU A 107 1.23 11.43 19.86
CA LEU A 107 2.24 12.42 20.28
C LEU A 107 1.81 13.86 19.99
N LEU A 108 1.03 14.07 18.92
CA LEU A 108 0.43 15.38 18.60
C LEU A 108 -0.84 15.69 19.41
N GLY A 109 -1.40 14.72 20.13
CA GLY A 109 -2.66 14.88 20.86
C GLY A 109 -3.87 15.08 19.96
N VAL A 110 -3.86 14.49 18.74
CA VAL A 110 -4.94 14.63 17.75
C VAL A 110 -5.53 13.28 17.36
N THR A 111 -6.75 13.30 16.80
CA THR A 111 -7.39 12.11 16.23
C THR A 111 -6.79 11.80 14.86
N GLN A 112 -6.50 10.52 14.60
CA GLN A 112 -6.07 10.06 13.28
C GLN A 112 -7.28 9.83 12.36
N LEU A 113 -7.15 10.27 11.11
CA LEU A 113 -8.02 9.92 9.99
C LEU A 113 -7.38 8.76 9.22
N SER A 114 -7.85 7.54 9.48
CA SER A 114 -7.25 6.35 8.87
C SER A 114 -7.83 6.05 7.50
N ASP A 115 -6.94 5.74 6.55
CA ASP A 115 -7.28 5.10 5.27
C ASP A 115 -8.24 5.94 4.42
N ILE A 116 -7.93 7.25 4.27
CA ILE A 116 -8.75 8.14 3.45
C ILE A 116 -8.74 7.71 1.98
N VAL A 117 -9.90 7.80 1.34
CA VAL A 117 -10.11 7.47 -0.09
C VAL A 117 -10.56 8.68 -0.90
N GLY A 118 -10.84 9.82 -0.26
CA GLY A 118 -11.24 11.06 -0.92
C GLY A 118 -10.92 12.28 -0.07
N VAL A 119 -10.75 13.41 -0.75
CA VAL A 119 -10.53 14.74 -0.17
C VAL A 119 -11.60 15.66 -0.75
N GLU A 120 -12.51 16.15 0.10
CA GLU A 120 -13.54 17.13 -0.28
C GLU A 120 -12.98 18.56 -0.17
N ASN A 121 -12.24 18.81 0.89
CA ASN A 121 -11.54 20.06 1.16
C ASN A 121 -10.47 19.85 2.24
N ALA A 122 -9.83 20.92 2.71
CA ALA A 122 -8.74 20.85 3.69
C ALA A 122 -9.13 20.24 5.05
N ASP A 123 -10.42 20.19 5.38
CA ASP A 123 -10.90 19.71 6.68
C ASP A 123 -11.86 18.50 6.56
N THR A 124 -12.26 18.13 5.35
CA THR A 124 -13.30 17.12 5.11
C THR A 124 -12.78 16.03 4.17
N PHE A 125 -12.88 14.78 4.63
CA PHE A 125 -12.29 13.61 3.99
C PHE A 125 -13.28 12.46 3.91
N VAL A 126 -13.14 11.61 2.89
CA VAL A 126 -13.95 10.39 2.74
C VAL A 126 -13.10 9.19 3.15
N ARG A 127 -13.65 8.31 3.97
CA ARG A 127 -12.99 7.08 4.39
C ARG A 127 -13.96 5.90 4.44
N PRO A 128 -13.50 4.68 4.17
CA PRO A 128 -14.33 3.49 4.30
C PRO A 128 -14.49 3.09 5.78
N ILE A 129 -15.69 2.59 6.09
CA ILE A 129 -16.04 1.98 7.36
C ILE A 129 -16.75 0.65 7.10
N TYR A 130 -16.95 -0.18 8.12
CA TYR A 130 -17.58 -1.52 7.99
C TYR A 130 -16.94 -2.36 6.87
N ALA A 131 -15.60 -2.54 6.95
CA ALA A 131 -14.81 -3.27 5.95
C ALA A 131 -14.98 -2.74 4.51
N GLY A 132 -15.30 -1.45 4.35
CA GLY A 132 -15.48 -0.81 3.04
C GLY A 132 -16.88 -0.95 2.45
N SER A 133 -17.85 -1.47 3.20
CA SER A 133 -19.25 -1.51 2.77
C SER A 133 -19.91 -0.13 2.75
N LEU A 134 -19.41 0.81 3.55
CA LEU A 134 -19.89 2.18 3.63
C LEU A 134 -18.73 3.17 3.50
N LEU A 135 -19.02 4.33 2.94
CA LEU A 135 -18.12 5.48 2.92
C LEU A 135 -18.64 6.54 3.89
N ALA A 136 -17.79 6.98 4.80
CA ALA A 136 -18.09 8.06 5.72
C ALA A 136 -17.36 9.34 5.28
N THR A 137 -18.10 10.43 5.11
CA THR A 137 -17.51 11.77 5.00
C THR A 137 -17.31 12.31 6.40
N VAL A 138 -16.05 12.63 6.75
CA VAL A 138 -15.64 13.04 8.09
C VAL A 138 -15.00 14.41 8.03
N GLN A 139 -15.52 15.35 8.81
CA GLN A 139 -14.91 16.65 9.03
C GLN A 139 -14.02 16.61 10.29
N CYS A 140 -12.80 17.12 10.17
CA CYS A 140 -11.80 17.15 11.25
C CYS A 140 -11.46 18.59 11.62
N SER A 141 -11.80 18.97 12.85
CA SER A 141 -11.51 20.30 13.42
C SER A 141 -10.15 20.39 14.11
N ALA A 142 -9.38 19.28 14.19
CA ALA A 142 -8.07 19.28 14.84
C ALA A 142 -7.11 20.27 14.15
N PRO A 143 -6.21 20.92 14.91
CA PRO A 143 -5.26 21.89 14.35
C PRO A 143 -4.28 21.26 13.39
N ILE A 144 -3.92 20.00 13.61
CA ILE A 144 -3.10 19.16 12.71
C ILE A 144 -3.92 17.91 12.38
N LYS A 145 -4.10 17.62 11.10
CA LYS A 145 -4.77 16.44 10.60
C LYS A 145 -3.73 15.35 10.32
N ALA A 146 -3.66 14.35 11.19
CA ALA A 146 -2.79 13.16 10.98
C ALA A 146 -3.59 12.08 10.25
N MET A 147 -3.12 11.64 9.09
CA MET A 147 -3.90 10.71 8.26
C MET A 147 -3.07 9.68 7.50
N THR A 148 -3.68 8.54 7.24
CA THR A 148 -3.15 7.57 6.28
C THR A 148 -3.98 7.57 5.00
N VAL A 149 -3.32 7.43 3.85
CA VAL A 149 -3.91 7.55 2.51
C VAL A 149 -3.96 6.18 1.84
N ARG A 150 -5.14 5.75 1.38
CA ARG A 150 -5.30 4.54 0.60
C ARG A 150 -4.72 4.75 -0.81
N GLY A 151 -3.60 4.11 -1.13
CA GLY A 151 -2.91 4.29 -2.40
C GLY A 151 -3.81 4.00 -3.62
N THR A 152 -4.62 2.95 -3.56
CA THR A 152 -5.51 2.55 -4.67
C THR A 152 -6.62 3.56 -5.00
N ALA A 153 -6.90 4.51 -4.11
CA ALA A 153 -7.94 5.52 -4.31
C ALA A 153 -7.45 6.82 -5.00
N PHE A 154 -6.15 6.97 -5.16
CA PHE A 154 -5.54 8.15 -5.77
C PHE A 154 -4.57 7.72 -6.88
N ALA A 155 -4.61 8.40 -8.02
CA ALA A 155 -3.64 8.16 -9.07
C ALA A 155 -2.23 8.49 -8.57
N ALA A 156 -1.22 7.72 -9.00
CA ALA A 156 0.16 8.01 -8.66
C ALA A 156 0.59 9.36 -9.31
N ALA A 157 1.26 10.21 -8.53
CA ALA A 157 1.89 11.40 -9.07
C ALA A 157 3.04 11.00 -10.01
N ALA A 158 3.34 11.85 -11.01
CA ALA A 158 4.52 11.64 -11.84
C ALA A 158 5.78 11.65 -10.97
N SER A 159 6.71 10.73 -11.24
CA SER A 159 7.99 10.62 -10.52
C SER A 159 9.07 11.57 -10.99
N GLU A 160 8.86 12.24 -12.13
CA GLU A 160 9.81 13.13 -12.77
C GLU A 160 9.13 14.46 -13.17
N GLY A 161 9.95 15.51 -13.32
CA GLY A 161 9.50 16.84 -13.72
C GLY A 161 9.44 17.88 -12.61
N GLY A 162 9.72 17.49 -11.36
CA GLY A 162 9.88 18.41 -10.21
C GLY A 162 11.32 18.86 -10.02
N THR A 163 11.49 19.95 -9.24
CA THR A 163 12.79 20.58 -8.94
C THR A 163 12.82 21.08 -7.50
N ALA A 164 12.30 20.27 -6.54
CA ALA A 164 12.25 20.67 -5.14
C ALA A 164 13.66 20.80 -4.54
N SER A 165 13.84 21.75 -3.63
CA SER A 165 15.08 21.85 -2.87
C SER A 165 15.14 20.74 -1.80
N ILE A 166 16.34 20.20 -1.55
CA ILE A 166 16.58 19.26 -0.47
C ILE A 166 17.22 20.03 0.69
N GLU A 167 16.61 19.94 1.87
CA GLU A 167 17.09 20.55 3.10
C GLU A 167 17.43 19.45 4.10
N THR A 168 18.66 19.44 4.59
CA THR A 168 19.07 18.52 5.67
C THR A 168 18.51 19.01 7.00
N VAL A 169 17.79 18.15 7.70
CA VAL A 169 17.20 18.42 9.01
C VAL A 169 17.86 17.53 10.05
N PRO A 170 18.18 18.06 11.25
CA PRO A 170 18.74 17.26 12.31
C PRO A 170 17.83 16.10 12.73
N ALA A 171 18.43 14.94 12.99
CA ALA A 171 17.74 13.78 13.53
C ALA A 171 17.23 14.07 14.96
N ALA A 172 16.11 13.47 15.32
CA ALA A 172 15.67 13.44 16.70
C ALA A 172 16.53 12.45 17.52
N VAL A 173 16.63 12.66 18.82
CA VAL A 173 17.31 11.72 19.70
C VAL A 173 16.54 10.40 19.72
N PRO A 174 17.21 9.23 19.49
CA PRO A 174 16.55 7.94 19.51
C PRO A 174 15.97 7.64 20.89
N LEU A 175 14.77 7.07 20.93
CA LEU A 175 14.11 6.71 22.20
C LEU A 175 14.75 5.49 22.87
N GLY A 176 15.35 4.58 22.11
CA GLY A 176 15.98 3.37 22.63
C GLY A 176 15.02 2.36 23.27
N VAL A 177 13.69 2.49 23.03
CA VAL A 177 12.67 1.59 23.61
C VAL A 177 12.46 0.33 22.79
N THR A 178 12.84 0.35 21.52
CA THR A 178 12.79 -0.77 20.58
C THR A 178 14.12 -0.91 19.88
N ARG A 179 14.41 -2.12 19.41
CA ARG A 179 15.57 -2.39 18.56
C ARG A 179 15.18 -3.36 17.45
N PHE A 180 15.76 -3.19 16.29
CA PHE A 180 15.65 -4.15 15.20
C PHE A 180 16.45 -5.41 15.54
N ILE A 181 15.83 -6.59 15.37
CA ILE A 181 16.49 -7.88 15.57
C ILE A 181 16.82 -8.52 14.22
N GLY A 182 15.89 -8.45 13.26
CA GLY A 182 16.03 -9.04 11.95
C GLY A 182 14.72 -9.02 11.20
N GLN A 183 14.81 -9.24 9.89
CA GLN A 183 13.67 -9.46 9.01
C GLN A 183 14.03 -10.51 7.97
N GLU A 184 13.06 -11.31 7.59
CA GLU A 184 13.17 -12.21 6.45
C GLU A 184 12.40 -11.56 5.29
N LEU A 185 13.10 -11.30 4.20
CA LEU A 185 12.52 -10.75 2.98
C LEU A 185 12.49 -11.84 1.93
N THR A 186 11.30 -12.13 1.43
CA THR A 186 11.15 -12.98 0.24
C THR A 186 11.61 -12.19 -0.98
N LYS A 187 12.72 -12.60 -1.59
CA LYS A 187 13.16 -12.05 -2.87
C LYS A 187 12.28 -12.65 -3.96
N SER A 188 11.53 -11.84 -4.65
CA SER A 188 10.76 -12.22 -5.82
C SER A 188 11.19 -11.35 -7.00
N GLU A 189 11.35 -11.95 -8.17
CA GLU A 189 11.55 -11.21 -9.43
C GLU A 189 10.23 -10.67 -9.99
N ARG A 190 9.08 -11.13 -9.44
CA ARG A 190 7.75 -10.69 -9.83
C ARG A 190 7.47 -9.27 -9.31
N PRO A 191 6.58 -8.53 -9.97
CA PRO A 191 6.16 -7.20 -9.53
C PRO A 191 5.67 -7.19 -8.08
N GLU A 192 5.89 -6.08 -7.38
CA GLU A 192 5.36 -5.89 -6.04
C GLU A 192 3.82 -5.88 -6.08
N LEU A 193 3.18 -6.63 -5.18
CA LEU A 193 1.73 -6.89 -5.19
C LEU A 193 0.87 -5.61 -5.21
N THR A 194 1.33 -4.55 -4.54
CA THR A 194 0.60 -3.27 -4.48
C THR A 194 0.78 -2.40 -5.72
N ALA A 195 1.73 -2.71 -6.60
CA ALA A 195 2.04 -1.96 -7.81
C ALA A 195 1.74 -2.75 -9.10
N ALA A 196 1.44 -4.06 -8.98
CA ALA A 196 1.22 -4.94 -10.11
C ALA A 196 -0.06 -4.56 -10.88
N ARG A 197 0.05 -4.55 -12.21
CA ARG A 197 -1.12 -4.37 -13.11
C ARG A 197 -2.01 -5.60 -13.16
N ILE A 198 -1.40 -6.78 -13.04
CA ILE A 198 -2.09 -8.08 -13.04
C ILE A 198 -1.71 -8.82 -11.76
N VAL A 199 -2.71 -9.41 -11.11
CA VAL A 199 -2.53 -10.22 -9.91
C VAL A 199 -3.24 -11.56 -10.08
N VAL A 200 -2.52 -12.64 -9.85
CA VAL A 200 -3.07 -14.00 -9.78
C VAL A 200 -3.03 -14.45 -8.32
N SER A 201 -4.19 -14.79 -7.77
CA SER A 201 -4.31 -15.02 -6.33
C SER A 201 -4.94 -16.38 -6.00
N GLY A 202 -4.37 -17.05 -5.00
CA GLY A 202 -4.81 -18.36 -4.54
C GLY A 202 -5.50 -18.32 -3.18
N GLY A 203 -6.56 -19.13 -3.07
CA GLY A 203 -7.23 -19.38 -1.80
C GLY A 203 -6.81 -20.70 -1.17
N ARG A 204 -7.48 -21.05 -0.06
CA ARG A 204 -7.34 -22.37 0.58
C ARG A 204 -7.68 -23.52 -0.37
N GLY A 205 -8.47 -23.25 -1.43
CA GLY A 205 -8.79 -24.23 -2.46
C GLY A 205 -7.59 -24.75 -3.25
N MET A 206 -6.42 -24.07 -3.21
CA MET A 206 -5.17 -24.52 -3.82
C MET A 206 -4.57 -25.77 -3.12
N GLY A 207 -5.00 -26.06 -1.88
CA GLY A 207 -4.70 -27.29 -1.14
C GLY A 207 -3.31 -27.36 -0.52
N SER A 208 -2.28 -26.84 -1.15
CA SER A 208 -0.88 -26.88 -0.67
C SER A 208 -0.01 -25.83 -1.33
N SER A 209 1.26 -25.72 -0.88
CA SER A 209 2.27 -24.87 -1.54
C SER A 209 2.59 -25.33 -2.95
N GLU A 210 2.55 -26.66 -3.21
CA GLU A 210 2.74 -27.21 -4.56
C GLU A 210 1.60 -26.77 -5.50
N GLY A 211 0.36 -26.66 -4.98
CA GLY A 211 -0.76 -26.15 -5.74
C GLY A 211 -0.54 -24.70 -6.20
N PHE A 212 0.12 -23.88 -5.39
CA PHE A 212 0.44 -22.50 -5.76
C PHE A 212 1.40 -22.38 -6.94
N LYS A 213 2.19 -23.41 -7.27
CA LYS A 213 3.06 -23.40 -8.47
C LYS A 213 2.26 -23.20 -9.77
N LEU A 214 1.04 -23.71 -9.83
CA LEU A 214 0.16 -23.48 -10.99
C LEU A 214 -0.17 -21.99 -11.18
N LEU A 215 -0.31 -21.26 -10.08
CA LEU A 215 -0.54 -19.81 -10.12
C LEU A 215 0.76 -19.07 -10.46
N GLU A 216 1.88 -19.54 -9.96
CA GLU A 216 3.20 -18.97 -10.25
C GLU A 216 3.52 -19.06 -11.74
N ASP A 217 3.24 -20.21 -12.37
CA ASP A 217 3.44 -20.41 -13.82
C ASP A 217 2.58 -19.42 -14.63
N ILE A 218 1.30 -19.26 -14.28
CA ILE A 218 0.41 -18.28 -14.92
C ILE A 218 0.88 -16.85 -14.65
N ALA A 219 1.33 -16.55 -13.43
CA ALA A 219 1.83 -15.23 -13.09
C ALA A 219 3.09 -14.87 -13.90
N ASP A 220 3.98 -15.83 -14.13
CA ASP A 220 5.19 -15.63 -14.92
C ASP A 220 4.86 -15.37 -16.41
N GLN A 221 3.88 -16.11 -16.98
CA GLN A 221 3.39 -15.88 -18.34
C GLN A 221 2.78 -14.49 -18.53
N LEU A 222 2.08 -13.98 -17.49
CA LEU A 222 1.37 -12.69 -17.55
C LEU A 222 2.20 -11.50 -17.03
N GLY A 223 3.42 -11.74 -16.52
CA GLY A 223 4.17 -10.71 -15.79
C GLY A 223 3.43 -10.22 -14.55
N ALA A 224 2.67 -11.09 -13.89
CA ALA A 224 1.78 -10.79 -12.79
C ALA A 224 2.43 -10.98 -11.42
N ALA A 225 1.87 -10.34 -10.39
CA ALA A 225 2.18 -10.67 -9.01
C ALA A 225 1.33 -11.85 -8.51
N VAL A 226 1.86 -12.61 -7.56
CA VAL A 226 1.14 -13.69 -6.87
C VAL A 226 0.61 -13.20 -5.54
N GLY A 227 -0.70 -13.34 -5.35
CA GLY A 227 -1.38 -13.01 -4.10
C GLY A 227 -2.01 -14.23 -3.44
N ALA A 228 -2.47 -14.05 -2.20
CA ALA A 228 -3.14 -15.12 -1.47
C ALA A 228 -4.22 -14.61 -0.52
N SER A 229 -5.21 -15.47 -0.25
CA SER A 229 -6.13 -15.24 0.86
C SER A 229 -5.43 -15.48 2.19
N ARG A 230 -5.93 -14.84 3.26
CA ARG A 230 -5.45 -15.09 4.62
C ARG A 230 -5.46 -16.58 4.98
N ALA A 231 -6.51 -17.32 4.58
CA ALA A 231 -6.63 -18.74 4.88
C ALA A 231 -5.51 -19.59 4.22
N ALA A 232 -4.98 -19.18 3.07
CA ALA A 232 -3.85 -19.85 2.44
C ALA A 232 -2.53 -19.50 3.13
N VAL A 233 -2.36 -18.25 3.58
CA VAL A 233 -1.20 -17.81 4.36
C VAL A 233 -1.18 -18.50 5.74
N ASP A 234 -2.31 -18.51 6.46
CA ASP A 234 -2.43 -19.16 7.78
C ASP A 234 -2.18 -20.69 7.68
N ALA A 235 -2.46 -21.30 6.50
CA ALA A 235 -2.15 -22.72 6.22
C ALA A 235 -0.67 -22.94 5.84
N GLY A 236 0.14 -21.88 5.72
CA GLY A 236 1.55 -21.97 5.36
C GLY A 236 1.83 -22.27 3.88
N PHE A 237 0.86 -22.05 2.98
CA PHE A 237 1.03 -22.32 1.55
C PHE A 237 1.96 -21.28 0.89
N VAL A 238 1.88 -20.04 1.34
CA VAL A 238 2.68 -18.90 0.87
C VAL A 238 3.04 -17.99 2.03
N PRO A 239 4.09 -17.15 1.89
CA PRO A 239 4.50 -16.21 2.93
C PRO A 239 3.44 -15.10 3.17
N ASN A 240 3.52 -14.46 4.34
CA ASN A 240 2.55 -13.44 4.79
C ASN A 240 2.53 -12.17 3.90
N ASP A 241 3.61 -11.86 3.23
CA ASP A 241 3.71 -10.70 2.33
C ASP A 241 2.87 -10.86 1.04
N CYS A 242 2.40 -12.08 0.73
CA CYS A 242 1.43 -12.35 -0.33
C CYS A 242 -0.03 -12.11 0.10
N GLN A 243 -0.31 -11.83 1.38
CA GLN A 243 -1.68 -11.71 1.86
C GLN A 243 -2.41 -10.50 1.30
N ILE A 244 -3.58 -10.75 0.67
CA ILE A 244 -4.53 -9.73 0.21
C ILE A 244 -5.74 -9.72 1.15
N GLY A 245 -6.18 -8.53 1.53
CA GLY A 245 -7.36 -8.35 2.36
C GLY A 245 -7.26 -7.18 3.32
N GLN A 246 -8.26 -7.04 4.18
CA GLN A 246 -8.36 -5.97 5.18
C GLN A 246 -7.12 -5.87 6.09
N THR A 247 -6.56 -7.02 6.48
CA THR A 247 -5.36 -7.13 7.34
C THR A 247 -4.06 -7.37 6.56
N GLY A 248 -4.17 -7.56 5.26
CA GLY A 248 -3.05 -7.70 4.33
C GLY A 248 -2.88 -6.46 3.46
N LYS A 249 -2.43 -6.69 2.23
CA LYS A 249 -2.28 -5.64 1.22
C LYS A 249 -3.63 -5.35 0.57
N ILE A 250 -3.89 -4.06 0.30
CA ILE A 250 -5.04 -3.58 -0.48
C ILE A 250 -4.52 -3.25 -1.87
N ILE A 251 -5.14 -3.83 -2.88
CA ILE A 251 -4.72 -3.74 -4.28
C ILE A 251 -5.91 -3.37 -5.18
N ALA A 252 -5.60 -2.79 -6.33
CA ALA A 252 -6.58 -2.50 -7.39
C ALA A 252 -5.92 -2.68 -8.77
N PRO A 253 -5.56 -3.93 -9.14
CA PRO A 253 -4.95 -4.22 -10.43
C PRO A 253 -5.96 -4.02 -11.58
N GLU A 254 -5.45 -4.02 -12.81
CA GLU A 254 -6.28 -4.04 -14.00
C GLU A 254 -6.97 -5.39 -14.19
N LEU A 255 -6.28 -6.47 -13.81
CA LEU A 255 -6.82 -7.83 -13.83
C LEU A 255 -6.49 -8.55 -12.52
N TYR A 256 -7.51 -9.09 -11.88
CA TYR A 256 -7.40 -9.94 -10.70
C TYR A 256 -7.98 -11.32 -10.98
N ILE A 257 -7.14 -12.36 -10.92
CA ILE A 257 -7.57 -13.75 -11.09
C ILE A 257 -7.62 -14.41 -9.71
N ALA A 258 -8.80 -14.84 -9.27
CA ALA A 258 -9.07 -15.46 -7.98
C ALA A 258 -9.29 -16.98 -8.16
N ALA A 259 -8.32 -17.81 -7.78
CA ALA A 259 -8.41 -19.27 -7.87
C ALA A 259 -8.63 -19.91 -6.48
N GLY A 260 -9.74 -20.62 -6.30
CA GLY A 260 -10.07 -21.29 -5.04
C GLY A 260 -10.25 -20.37 -3.84
N ILE A 261 -10.63 -19.12 -4.08
CA ILE A 261 -10.95 -18.09 -3.08
C ILE A 261 -12.46 -18.05 -2.86
N SER A 262 -12.92 -18.09 -1.62
CA SER A 262 -14.35 -18.08 -1.28
C SER A 262 -15.00 -16.69 -1.47
N GLY A 263 -14.25 -15.61 -1.31
CA GLY A 263 -14.82 -14.26 -1.34
C GLY A 263 -15.34 -13.79 0.01
N ALA A 264 -14.69 -14.17 1.12
CA ALA A 264 -15.00 -13.60 2.43
C ALA A 264 -14.82 -12.08 2.40
N ILE A 265 -15.68 -11.33 3.11
CA ILE A 265 -15.72 -9.85 3.08
C ILE A 265 -14.36 -9.21 3.40
N GLN A 266 -13.56 -9.85 4.25
CA GLN A 266 -12.22 -9.37 4.59
C GLN A 266 -11.24 -9.47 3.41
N HIS A 267 -11.39 -10.49 2.55
CA HIS A 267 -10.60 -10.60 1.33
C HIS A 267 -11.09 -9.60 0.28
N LEU A 268 -12.41 -9.51 0.08
CA LEU A 268 -13.02 -8.58 -0.85
C LEU A 268 -12.61 -7.13 -0.56
N ALA A 269 -12.52 -6.74 0.71
CA ALA A 269 -12.05 -5.41 1.11
C ALA A 269 -10.64 -5.07 0.59
N GLY A 270 -9.84 -6.07 0.25
CA GLY A 270 -8.48 -5.89 -0.27
C GLY A 270 -8.37 -5.90 -1.79
N MET A 271 -9.41 -6.31 -2.57
CA MET A 271 -9.25 -6.46 -4.03
C MET A 271 -10.48 -6.04 -4.86
N LYS A 272 -11.60 -5.70 -4.22
CA LYS A 272 -12.86 -5.37 -4.92
C LYS A 272 -12.77 -4.19 -5.89
N ASP A 273 -11.78 -3.32 -5.71
CA ASP A 273 -11.56 -2.14 -6.57
C ASP A 273 -10.71 -2.48 -7.81
N SER A 274 -10.41 -3.78 -8.06
CA SER A 274 -9.79 -4.27 -9.31
C SER A 274 -10.68 -3.96 -10.51
N LYS A 275 -10.10 -3.63 -11.67
CA LYS A 275 -10.90 -3.25 -12.86
C LYS A 275 -11.64 -4.43 -13.46
N ILE A 276 -11.01 -5.61 -13.51
CA ILE A 276 -11.57 -6.87 -14.00
C ILE A 276 -11.26 -7.95 -12.97
N ILE A 277 -12.26 -8.69 -12.56
CA ILE A 277 -12.16 -9.80 -11.61
C ILE A 277 -12.60 -11.08 -12.30
N VAL A 278 -11.69 -12.05 -12.36
CA VAL A 278 -11.96 -13.41 -12.84
C VAL A 278 -11.95 -14.36 -11.64
N ALA A 279 -13.01 -15.13 -11.44
CA ALA A 279 -13.11 -16.10 -10.36
C ALA A 279 -13.17 -17.53 -10.87
N ILE A 280 -12.37 -18.41 -10.28
CA ILE A 280 -12.36 -19.85 -10.53
C ILE A 280 -12.62 -20.56 -9.21
N ASN A 281 -13.76 -21.22 -9.09
CA ASN A 281 -14.13 -21.96 -7.88
C ASN A 281 -15.02 -23.15 -8.25
N LYS A 282 -14.91 -24.24 -7.49
CA LYS A 282 -15.80 -25.40 -7.65
C LYS A 282 -17.18 -25.21 -7.03
N ASP A 283 -17.30 -24.29 -6.07
CA ASP A 283 -18.53 -23.93 -5.38
C ASP A 283 -19.18 -22.76 -6.11
N GLU A 284 -20.29 -23.02 -6.79
CA GLU A 284 -21.04 -22.01 -7.57
C GLU A 284 -21.67 -20.92 -6.68
N GLU A 285 -21.91 -21.24 -5.39
CA GLU A 285 -22.47 -20.30 -4.41
C GLU A 285 -21.38 -19.46 -3.71
N ALA A 286 -20.10 -19.62 -4.08
CA ALA A 286 -19.01 -18.87 -3.46
C ALA A 286 -19.21 -17.35 -3.62
N PRO A 287 -19.17 -16.56 -2.54
CA PRO A 287 -19.42 -15.10 -2.59
C PRO A 287 -18.52 -14.33 -3.57
N ILE A 288 -17.38 -14.90 -3.96
CA ILE A 288 -16.48 -14.26 -4.94
C ILE A 288 -17.17 -14.04 -6.28
N PHE A 289 -18.11 -14.91 -6.68
CA PHE A 289 -18.86 -14.77 -7.93
C PHE A 289 -19.81 -13.58 -7.95
N GLN A 290 -20.20 -13.06 -6.78
CA GLN A 290 -21.07 -11.87 -6.70
C GLN A 290 -20.38 -10.58 -7.17
N ILE A 291 -19.04 -10.57 -7.17
CA ILE A 291 -18.24 -9.40 -7.57
C ILE A 291 -17.35 -9.69 -8.79
N ALA A 292 -17.34 -10.93 -9.29
CA ALA A 292 -16.54 -11.31 -10.44
C ALA A 292 -17.21 -10.84 -11.74
N ASP A 293 -16.42 -10.27 -12.65
CA ASP A 293 -16.86 -9.96 -14.01
C ASP A 293 -16.97 -11.22 -14.86
N TYR A 294 -16.08 -12.20 -14.60
CA TYR A 294 -16.06 -13.51 -15.24
C TYR A 294 -15.93 -14.61 -14.20
N GLY A 295 -16.75 -15.64 -14.31
CA GLY A 295 -16.73 -16.78 -13.39
C GLY A 295 -16.61 -18.11 -14.11
N ILE A 296 -15.74 -18.98 -13.62
CA ILE A 296 -15.63 -20.37 -14.07
C ILE A 296 -15.92 -21.27 -12.88
N VAL A 297 -17.06 -21.98 -12.95
CA VAL A 297 -17.39 -23.01 -11.96
C VAL A 297 -16.74 -24.32 -12.39
N GLY A 298 -15.71 -24.76 -11.66
CA GLY A 298 -14.97 -25.95 -12.03
C GLY A 298 -13.81 -26.28 -11.08
N ASP A 299 -13.17 -27.41 -11.39
CA ASP A 299 -11.98 -27.85 -10.68
C ASP A 299 -10.77 -27.04 -11.15
N LEU A 300 -10.23 -26.22 -10.25
CA LEU A 300 -9.10 -25.34 -10.55
C LEU A 300 -7.86 -26.10 -11.03
N PHE A 301 -7.66 -27.36 -10.59
CA PHE A 301 -6.54 -28.19 -11.04
C PHE A 301 -6.67 -28.70 -12.50
N LYS A 302 -7.84 -28.51 -13.11
CA LYS A 302 -8.07 -28.70 -14.55
C LYS A 302 -8.06 -27.37 -15.29
N VAL A 303 -8.77 -26.37 -14.74
CA VAL A 303 -8.94 -25.06 -15.38
C VAL A 303 -7.61 -24.29 -15.49
N LEU A 304 -6.77 -24.28 -14.44
CA LEU A 304 -5.51 -23.53 -14.48
C LEU A 304 -4.50 -24.05 -15.51
N PRO A 305 -4.25 -25.37 -15.66
CA PRO A 305 -3.41 -25.89 -16.74
C PRO A 305 -3.96 -25.61 -18.15
N GLU A 306 -5.27 -25.67 -18.33
CA GLU A 306 -5.91 -25.31 -19.59
C GLU A 306 -5.74 -23.80 -19.87
N LEU A 307 -5.93 -22.94 -18.88
CA LEU A 307 -5.68 -21.50 -18.99
C LEU A 307 -4.23 -21.21 -19.37
N SER A 308 -3.25 -21.83 -18.70
CA SER A 308 -1.83 -21.69 -19.04
C SER A 308 -1.56 -22.08 -20.50
N THR A 309 -2.13 -23.19 -20.95
CA THR A 309 -2.00 -23.65 -22.34
C THR A 309 -2.60 -22.66 -23.36
N GLU A 310 -3.72 -22.04 -23.02
CA GLU A 310 -4.36 -21.02 -23.89
C GLU A 310 -3.56 -19.72 -23.90
N LEU A 311 -2.98 -19.31 -22.76
CA LEU A 311 -2.11 -18.14 -22.68
C LEU A 311 -0.86 -18.28 -23.55
N ASP A 312 -0.27 -19.46 -23.64
CA ASP A 312 0.89 -19.71 -24.50
C ASP A 312 0.62 -19.49 -25.99
N LYS A 313 -0.64 -19.51 -26.41
CA LYS A 313 -1.06 -19.25 -27.81
C LYS A 313 -1.21 -17.77 -28.13
N LEU A 314 -1.24 -16.91 -27.09
CA LEU A 314 -1.35 -15.47 -27.27
C LEU A 314 0.01 -14.87 -27.65
N PRO A 315 0.06 -13.82 -28.47
CA PRO A 315 1.30 -13.09 -28.68
C PRO A 315 1.80 -12.52 -27.35
N PRO A 316 3.14 -12.43 -27.13
CA PRO A 316 3.69 -11.82 -25.93
C PRO A 316 3.16 -10.38 -25.78
N ALA A 317 2.82 -10.02 -24.54
CA ALA A 317 2.19 -8.74 -24.18
C ALA A 317 3.17 -7.56 -24.31
#